data_7a37f71a4c4ff61652f252ef622f0e0f
#
_entry.id   7a37f71a4c4ff61652f252ef622f0e0f
#
_cell.length_a   1.000
_cell.length_b   1.000
_cell.length_c   1.000
_cell.angle_alpha   90.00
_cell.angle_beta   90.00
_cell.angle_gamma   90.00
#
_symmetry.space_group_name_H-M   'P 1'
#
loop_
_entity.id
_entity.type
_entity.pdbx_description
1 polymer ?
#
loop_
_entity_poly.entity_id
_entity_poly.type
_entity_poly.pdbx_seq_one_letter_code
_entity_poly.pdbx_strand_id
1 'polypeptide(L)'
;MTYIIVAILIVSLFLIATERHTNINKAAVSVFACTLGWVLYVCFGSDFVASQHSAEYLSFLDGVKPNSTAVKMYIAQDILLPYIGHAAEIVLFLVATMSIVNILYNNGCFDFLTLWIRTRKSKLLLWKLTAVAFFMSANLDNTATIVIMLTVTNAILIRSKDRMIYGAMVMTAVSFGGALTVIGDPVGLVLWNKGAITATDYTLSMLLPCLIAWTLPTAYMTLRLPDTVEVERATLPYRGDDTTLNIWQRLLMFLVGIGGLWFIPTFHDITKLPPFLGALCVLSLLWIVNELFNRKLFRVERSLRSDIPQQMQYNTIQKILYIIGVILALGVVAETGAMNWLAHHVDRFVGNVWGIGATAALASTVLDNFASFMTLVSLHDVSATDAYYGVGGDYWKAVSFGGAVGGSILCIGSIAGVMMMRMQGVSLKWYIRNITPLTLTAGIIAFIVLCLQLQA
;
A
#
# COMPACT_ATOMS: atom_id res chain seq x y z
N MET A 1 31.90 -3.63 7.97
CA MET A 1 30.55 -3.47 8.56
C MET A 1 29.44 -3.37 7.53
N THR A 2 29.60 -2.60 6.46
CA THR A 2 28.63 -2.50 5.35
C THR A 2 28.10 -3.87 4.89
N TYR A 3 28.99 -4.84 4.64
CA TYR A 3 28.57 -6.19 4.20
C TYR A 3 27.69 -6.91 5.22
N ILE A 4 27.85 -6.67 6.52
CA ILE A 4 27.03 -7.30 7.56
C ILE A 4 25.64 -6.67 7.56
N ILE A 5 25.52 -5.35 7.49
CA ILE A 5 24.26 -4.62 7.46
C ILE A 5 23.47 -5.00 6.17
N VAL A 6 24.16 -5.05 5.03
CA VAL A 6 23.57 -5.49 3.76
C VAL A 6 23.12 -6.96 3.84
N ALA A 7 23.92 -7.85 4.43
CA ALA A 7 23.56 -9.24 4.61
C ALA A 7 22.30 -9.41 5.48
N ILE A 8 22.19 -8.62 6.57
CA ILE A 8 20.99 -8.59 7.41
C ILE A 8 19.75 -8.19 6.58
N LEU A 9 19.87 -7.14 5.74
CA LEU A 9 18.76 -6.74 4.87
C LEU A 9 18.39 -7.86 3.88
N ILE A 10 19.35 -8.46 3.19
CA ILE A 10 19.10 -9.53 2.21
C ILE A 10 18.41 -10.73 2.88
N VAL A 11 18.92 -11.17 4.03
CA VAL A 11 18.31 -12.27 4.81
C VAL A 11 16.89 -11.91 5.25
N SER A 12 16.67 -10.66 5.65
CA SER A 12 15.35 -10.19 6.05
C SER A 12 14.38 -10.14 4.86
N LEU A 13 14.79 -9.66 3.70
CA LEU A 13 13.98 -9.68 2.47
C LEU A 13 13.64 -11.12 2.07
N PHE A 14 14.58 -12.04 2.20
CA PHE A 14 14.35 -13.46 1.94
C PHE A 14 13.34 -14.07 2.94
N LEU A 15 13.44 -13.76 4.23
CA LEU A 15 12.48 -14.20 5.24
C LEU A 15 11.09 -13.60 5.03
N ILE A 16 11.01 -12.34 4.64
CA ILE A 16 9.75 -11.66 4.27
C ILE A 16 9.11 -12.37 3.06
N ALA A 17 9.87 -12.67 2.02
CA ALA A 17 9.39 -13.40 0.85
C ALA A 17 8.91 -14.83 1.18
N THR A 18 9.51 -15.46 2.17
CA THR A 18 9.21 -16.82 2.60
C THR A 18 8.27 -16.91 3.82
N GLU A 19 7.62 -15.80 4.22
CA GLU A 19 6.68 -15.74 5.37
C GLU A 19 5.69 -16.91 5.39
N ARG A 20 5.17 -17.28 4.22
CA ARG A 20 4.20 -18.34 4.09
C ARG A 20 4.75 -19.74 4.44
N HIS A 21 6.03 -19.98 4.20
CA HIS A 21 6.68 -21.29 4.50
C HIS A 21 7.21 -21.31 5.90
N THR A 22 7.76 -20.21 6.36
CA THR A 22 8.39 -20.08 7.68
C THR A 22 7.39 -19.79 8.80
N ASN A 23 6.19 -19.26 8.44
CA ASN A 23 5.21 -18.72 9.39
C ASN A 23 5.78 -17.61 10.31
N ILE A 24 6.90 -17.00 9.93
CA ILE A 24 7.49 -15.87 10.64
C ILE A 24 6.84 -14.59 10.09
N ASN A 25 6.30 -13.77 11.00
CA ASN A 25 5.63 -12.54 10.63
C ASN A 25 6.62 -11.53 10.03
N LYS A 26 6.33 -11.03 8.82
CA LYS A 26 7.17 -10.07 8.12
C LYS A 26 7.40 -8.76 8.87
N ALA A 27 6.44 -8.32 9.69
CA ALA A 27 6.61 -7.13 10.54
C ALA A 27 7.68 -7.36 11.62
N ALA A 28 7.70 -8.54 12.24
CA ALA A 28 8.73 -8.88 13.21
C ALA A 28 10.12 -8.91 12.57
N VAL A 29 10.23 -9.49 11.37
CA VAL A 29 11.49 -9.55 10.61
C VAL A 29 11.99 -8.15 10.26
N SER A 30 11.13 -7.29 9.72
CA SER A 30 11.52 -5.92 9.30
C SER A 30 11.92 -5.06 10.50
N VAL A 31 11.18 -5.12 11.62
CA VAL A 31 11.51 -4.40 12.86
C VAL A 31 12.83 -4.90 13.46
N PHE A 32 13.05 -6.22 13.47
CA PHE A 32 14.32 -6.78 13.95
C PHE A 32 15.50 -6.33 13.07
N ALA A 33 15.35 -6.38 11.74
CA ALA A 33 16.37 -5.95 10.79
C ALA A 33 16.74 -4.49 10.96
N CYS A 34 15.74 -3.60 11.08
CA CYS A 34 16.00 -2.17 11.25
C CYS A 34 16.68 -1.89 12.58
N THR A 35 16.21 -2.51 13.69
CA THR A 35 16.79 -2.30 15.01
C THR A 35 18.24 -2.75 15.06
N LEU A 36 18.51 -3.97 14.57
CA LEU A 36 19.87 -4.51 14.54
C LEU A 36 20.78 -3.68 13.62
N GLY A 37 20.27 -3.26 12.45
CA GLY A 37 21.00 -2.43 11.51
C GLY A 37 21.43 -1.09 12.12
N TRP A 38 20.51 -0.36 12.76
CA TRP A 38 20.82 0.92 13.41
C TRP A 38 21.73 0.75 14.64
N VAL A 39 21.58 -0.30 15.43
CA VAL A 39 22.51 -0.60 16.54
C VAL A 39 23.93 -0.80 16.00
N LEU A 40 24.10 -1.59 14.94
CA LEU A 40 25.40 -1.80 14.30
C LEU A 40 25.95 -0.51 13.70
N TYR A 41 25.09 0.30 13.04
CA TYR A 41 25.49 1.58 12.48
C TYR A 41 25.99 2.54 13.56
N VAL A 42 25.31 2.65 14.69
CA VAL A 42 25.74 3.49 15.83
C VAL A 42 27.04 2.97 16.48
N CYS A 43 27.21 1.64 16.58
CA CYS A 43 28.41 1.05 17.17
C CYS A 43 29.69 1.30 16.33
N PHE A 44 29.55 1.33 15.01
CA PHE A 44 30.65 1.52 14.06
C PHE A 44 30.52 2.84 13.25
N GLY A 45 29.78 3.81 13.79
CA GLY A 45 29.35 5.00 13.07
C GLY A 45 30.46 5.98 12.72
N SER A 46 31.60 5.95 13.40
CA SER A 46 32.74 6.87 13.12
C SER A 46 33.16 6.82 11.65
N ASP A 47 33.27 5.61 11.09
CA ASP A 47 33.76 5.41 9.73
C ASP A 47 32.70 5.83 8.70
N PHE A 48 31.42 5.58 8.99
CA PHE A 48 30.29 5.96 8.11
C PHE A 48 30.08 7.47 8.11
N VAL A 49 30.02 8.10 9.28
CA VAL A 49 29.88 9.57 9.40
C VAL A 49 31.04 10.28 8.72
N ALA A 50 32.26 9.78 8.88
CA ALA A 50 33.44 10.36 8.23
C ALA A 50 33.39 10.23 6.70
N SER A 51 32.78 9.16 6.16
CA SER A 51 32.70 8.92 4.72
C SER A 51 31.52 9.60 4.02
N GLN A 52 30.36 9.68 4.69
CA GLN A 52 29.12 10.17 4.08
C GLN A 52 28.73 11.59 4.52
N HIS A 53 29.03 11.96 5.77
CA HIS A 53 28.56 13.20 6.41
C HIS A 53 29.68 14.05 7.00
N SER A 54 30.89 14.02 6.44
CA SER A 54 32.06 14.70 7.01
C SER A 54 31.85 16.20 7.24
N ALA A 55 31.29 16.92 6.27
CA ALA A 55 31.08 18.36 6.35
C ALA A 55 30.01 18.75 7.39
N GLU A 56 28.90 18.01 7.40
CA GLU A 56 27.77 18.26 8.31
C GLU A 56 28.16 17.92 9.76
N TYR A 57 28.89 16.82 9.95
CA TYR A 57 29.40 16.43 11.26
C TYR A 57 30.38 17.44 11.83
N LEU A 58 31.26 18.03 10.99
CA LEU A 58 32.17 19.11 11.43
C LEU A 58 31.39 20.34 11.87
N SER A 59 30.30 20.69 11.20
CA SER A 59 29.44 21.80 11.61
C SER A 59 28.71 21.52 12.93
N PHE A 60 28.26 20.26 13.12
CA PHE A 60 27.63 19.81 14.37
C PHE A 60 28.59 19.90 15.58
N LEU A 61 29.84 19.61 15.38
CA LEU A 61 30.85 19.67 16.46
C LEU A 61 31.14 21.08 17.00
N ASP A 62 30.87 22.14 16.23
CA ASP A 62 31.07 23.53 16.60
C ASP A 62 32.43 23.78 17.31
N GLY A 63 33.52 23.20 16.77
CA GLY A 63 34.87 23.29 17.30
C GLY A 63 35.19 22.30 18.46
N VAL A 64 34.28 21.48 18.88
CA VAL A 64 34.52 20.42 19.90
C VAL A 64 35.30 19.28 19.24
N LYS A 65 36.24 18.68 19.96
CA LYS A 65 36.99 17.53 19.44
C LYS A 65 36.09 16.32 19.24
N PRO A 66 36.20 15.62 18.08
CA PRO A 66 35.46 14.41 17.81
C PRO A 66 35.66 13.37 18.92
N ASN A 67 34.58 12.83 19.42
CA ASN A 67 34.58 11.71 20.36
C ASN A 67 33.45 10.73 20.06
N SER A 68 33.53 9.51 20.61
CA SER A 68 32.54 8.46 20.37
C SER A 68 31.11 8.86 20.77
N THR A 69 30.96 9.69 21.80
CA THR A 69 29.64 10.15 22.26
C THR A 69 29.07 11.18 21.30
N ALA A 70 29.88 12.12 20.79
CA ALA A 70 29.45 13.11 19.81
C ALA A 70 28.98 12.44 18.50
N VAL A 71 29.72 11.44 18.01
CA VAL A 71 29.30 10.65 16.83
C VAL A 71 27.94 9.98 17.06
N LYS A 72 27.74 9.35 18.21
CA LYS A 72 26.45 8.69 18.54
C LYS A 72 25.30 9.70 18.64
N MET A 73 25.55 10.86 19.21
CA MET A 73 24.56 11.94 19.30
C MET A 73 24.19 12.47 17.91
N TYR A 74 25.19 12.71 17.07
CA TYR A 74 24.97 13.14 15.69
C TYR A 74 24.15 12.12 14.92
N ILE A 75 24.50 10.83 14.97
CA ILE A 75 23.73 9.77 14.32
C ILE A 75 22.28 9.75 14.82
N ALA A 76 22.05 9.90 16.12
CA ALA A 76 20.70 9.84 16.68
C ALA A 76 19.85 11.07 16.29
N GLN A 77 20.43 12.27 16.30
CA GLN A 77 19.69 13.53 16.12
C GLN A 77 19.60 13.96 14.65
N ASP A 78 20.70 13.85 13.90
CA ASP A 78 20.80 14.42 12.56
C ASP A 78 20.66 13.37 11.45
N ILE A 79 20.88 12.08 11.74
CA ILE A 79 20.71 11.02 10.75
C ILE A 79 19.43 10.21 11.01
N LEU A 80 19.30 9.59 12.19
CA LEU A 80 18.17 8.67 12.46
C LEU A 80 16.83 9.40 12.58
N LEU A 81 16.79 10.55 13.25
CA LEU A 81 15.55 11.28 13.51
C LEU A 81 14.83 11.72 12.22
N PRO A 82 15.47 12.22 11.17
CA PRO A 82 14.86 12.48 9.87
C PRO A 82 14.19 11.22 9.26
N TYR A 83 14.86 10.06 9.29
CA TYR A 83 14.27 8.80 8.82
C TYR A 83 13.01 8.41 9.60
N ILE A 84 13.02 8.60 10.93
CA ILE A 84 11.84 8.39 11.76
C ILE A 84 10.74 9.38 11.39
N GLY A 85 11.09 10.65 11.15
CA GLY A 85 10.15 11.68 10.71
C GLY A 85 9.41 11.30 9.43
N HIS A 86 10.15 10.92 8.38
CA HIS A 86 9.56 10.47 7.12
C HIS A 86 8.70 9.19 7.28
N ALA A 87 9.17 8.23 8.07
CA ALA A 87 8.39 7.03 8.36
C ALA A 87 7.10 7.37 9.13
N ALA A 88 7.16 8.30 10.09
CA ALA A 88 6.04 8.73 10.89
C ALA A 88 4.95 9.41 10.04
N GLU A 89 5.31 10.25 9.07
CA GLU A 89 4.36 10.89 8.15
C GLU A 89 3.52 9.86 7.39
N ILE A 90 4.18 8.84 6.83
CA ILE A 90 3.50 7.75 6.11
C ILE A 90 2.60 6.96 7.05
N VAL A 91 3.07 6.63 8.24
CA VAL A 91 2.33 5.87 9.23
C VAL A 91 1.11 6.63 9.74
N LEU A 92 1.26 7.92 10.06
CA LEU A 92 0.14 8.74 10.53
C LEU A 92 -0.96 8.86 9.46
N PHE A 93 -0.56 8.98 8.19
CA PHE A 93 -1.51 8.94 7.08
C PHE A 93 -2.27 7.62 7.03
N LEU A 94 -1.56 6.48 7.10
CA LEU A 94 -2.16 5.15 7.06
C LEU A 94 -3.07 4.90 8.27
N VAL A 95 -2.65 5.31 9.47
CA VAL A 95 -3.49 5.22 10.68
C VAL A 95 -4.78 6.02 10.50
N ALA A 96 -4.69 7.23 9.97
CA ALA A 96 -5.85 8.07 9.74
C ALA A 96 -6.82 7.45 8.72
N THR A 97 -6.32 7.05 7.56
CA THR A 97 -7.15 6.46 6.49
C THR A 97 -7.77 5.13 6.90
N MET A 98 -7.01 4.24 7.54
CA MET A 98 -7.53 2.98 8.07
C MET A 98 -8.58 3.19 9.16
N SER A 99 -8.40 4.20 10.03
CA SER A 99 -9.38 4.55 11.06
C SER A 99 -10.67 5.10 10.45
N ILE A 100 -10.58 5.93 9.40
CA ILE A 100 -11.74 6.40 8.63
C ILE A 100 -12.54 5.21 8.09
N VAL A 101 -11.85 4.27 7.44
CA VAL A 101 -12.49 3.07 6.88
C VAL A 101 -13.15 2.21 7.98
N ASN A 102 -12.49 2.03 9.12
CA ASN A 102 -13.04 1.28 10.26
C ASN A 102 -14.30 1.93 10.81
N ILE A 103 -14.32 3.26 10.96
CA ILE A 103 -15.51 4.00 11.41
C ILE A 103 -16.67 3.79 10.42
N LEU A 104 -16.41 3.93 9.12
CA LEU A 104 -17.42 3.73 8.07
C LEU A 104 -17.93 2.28 8.04
N TYR A 105 -17.03 1.30 8.17
CA TYR A 105 -17.37 -0.12 8.15
C TYR A 105 -18.24 -0.51 9.36
N ASN A 106 -17.86 -0.09 10.56
CA ASN A 106 -18.60 -0.39 11.80
C ASN A 106 -20.01 0.22 11.80
N ASN A 107 -20.18 1.39 11.19
CA ASN A 107 -21.48 2.03 11.05
C ASN A 107 -22.30 1.47 9.86
N GLY A 108 -21.81 0.45 9.15
CA GLY A 108 -22.53 -0.17 8.03
C GLY A 108 -22.67 0.75 6.82
N CYS A 109 -21.76 1.72 6.67
CA CYS A 109 -21.79 2.65 5.52
C CYS A 109 -21.52 1.95 4.18
N PHE A 110 -21.00 0.71 4.18
CA PHE A 110 -20.77 -0.11 2.99
C PHE A 110 -21.85 -1.18 2.74
N ASP A 111 -22.81 -1.35 3.64
CA ASP A 111 -23.80 -2.46 3.56
C ASP A 111 -24.68 -2.38 2.31
N PHE A 112 -24.94 -1.15 1.81
CA PHE A 112 -25.71 -0.94 0.59
C PHE A 112 -25.06 -1.57 -0.65
N LEU A 113 -23.73 -1.74 -0.65
CA LEU A 113 -22.99 -2.34 -1.77
C LEU A 113 -23.47 -3.77 -2.05
N THR A 114 -23.74 -4.54 -1.01
CA THR A 114 -24.23 -5.92 -1.14
C THR A 114 -25.56 -5.97 -1.88
N LEU A 115 -26.47 -5.04 -1.61
CA LEU A 115 -27.76 -4.96 -2.29
C LEU A 115 -27.65 -4.47 -3.72
N TRP A 116 -26.84 -3.43 -3.94
CA TRP A 116 -26.68 -2.81 -5.25
C TRP A 116 -25.91 -3.68 -6.25
N ILE A 117 -24.90 -4.41 -5.78
CA ILE A 117 -24.06 -5.28 -6.62
C ILE A 117 -24.83 -6.57 -6.97
N ARG A 118 -25.63 -7.09 -6.07
CA ARG A 118 -26.30 -8.39 -6.20
C ARG A 118 -27.10 -8.52 -7.50
N THR A 119 -26.80 -9.54 -8.26
CA THR A 119 -27.54 -9.95 -9.46
C THR A 119 -27.28 -11.41 -9.78
N ARG A 120 -28.25 -12.10 -10.41
CA ARG A 120 -28.08 -13.49 -10.88
C ARG A 120 -27.34 -13.59 -12.21
N LYS A 121 -27.21 -12.48 -12.95
CA LYS A 121 -26.46 -12.43 -14.21
C LYS A 121 -24.96 -12.45 -13.89
N SER A 122 -24.29 -13.57 -14.14
CA SER A 122 -22.90 -13.83 -13.78
C SER A 122 -21.95 -12.75 -14.30
N LYS A 123 -22.06 -12.42 -15.59
CA LYS A 123 -21.21 -11.40 -16.25
C LYS A 123 -21.39 -10.02 -15.62
N LEU A 124 -22.63 -9.60 -15.39
CA LEU A 124 -22.93 -8.30 -14.78
C LEU A 124 -22.45 -8.24 -13.31
N LEU A 125 -22.56 -9.36 -12.58
CA LEU A 125 -22.06 -9.46 -11.21
C LEU A 125 -20.54 -9.26 -11.15
N LEU A 126 -19.79 -9.89 -12.07
CA LEU A 126 -18.34 -9.75 -12.15
C LEU A 126 -17.93 -8.28 -12.39
N TRP A 127 -18.52 -7.63 -13.39
CA TRP A 127 -18.22 -6.24 -13.69
C TRP A 127 -18.58 -5.29 -12.53
N LYS A 128 -19.73 -5.48 -11.89
CA LYS A 128 -20.10 -4.68 -10.72
C LYS A 128 -19.12 -4.85 -9.56
N LEU A 129 -18.78 -6.11 -9.21
CA LEU A 129 -17.84 -6.39 -8.12
C LEU A 129 -16.46 -5.80 -8.40
N THR A 130 -15.92 -6.03 -9.59
CA THR A 130 -14.58 -5.57 -9.93
C THR A 130 -14.52 -4.06 -10.14
N ALA A 131 -15.54 -3.42 -10.70
CA ALA A 131 -15.59 -1.96 -10.85
C ALA A 131 -15.64 -1.27 -9.48
N VAL A 132 -16.53 -1.74 -8.59
CA VAL A 132 -16.60 -1.18 -7.23
C VAL A 132 -15.28 -1.40 -6.50
N ALA A 133 -14.67 -2.58 -6.61
CA ALA A 133 -13.38 -2.87 -6.00
C ALA A 133 -12.26 -1.95 -6.52
N PHE A 134 -12.21 -1.70 -7.83
CA PHE A 134 -11.25 -0.82 -8.46
C PHE A 134 -11.36 0.62 -7.94
N PHE A 135 -12.57 1.21 -8.02
CA PHE A 135 -12.78 2.58 -7.57
C PHE A 135 -12.68 2.75 -6.04
N MET A 136 -13.09 1.75 -5.26
CA MET A 136 -12.86 1.77 -3.82
C MET A 136 -11.38 1.75 -3.49
N SER A 137 -10.60 0.89 -4.14
CA SER A 137 -9.17 0.78 -3.88
C SER A 137 -8.38 2.01 -4.31
N ALA A 138 -8.85 2.75 -5.30
CA ALA A 138 -8.28 4.05 -5.66
C ALA A 138 -8.41 5.12 -4.57
N ASN A 139 -9.33 4.92 -3.63
CA ASN A 139 -9.63 5.89 -2.56
C ASN A 139 -9.33 5.36 -1.16
N LEU A 140 -9.44 4.05 -1.01
CA LEU A 140 -9.17 3.36 0.23
C LEU A 140 -7.96 2.46 0.05
N ASP A 141 -7.27 2.18 1.13
CA ASP A 141 -6.16 1.24 1.10
C ASP A 141 -6.56 -0.13 0.53
N ASN A 142 -5.67 -0.74 -0.26
CA ASN A 142 -5.85 -2.07 -0.85
C ASN A 142 -6.29 -3.13 0.16
N THR A 143 -5.73 -3.08 1.38
CA THR A 143 -6.02 -4.06 2.44
C THR A 143 -7.45 -3.94 2.97
N ALA A 144 -7.93 -2.71 3.18
CA ALA A 144 -9.29 -2.47 3.62
C ALA A 144 -10.29 -2.83 2.51
N THR A 145 -10.01 -2.40 1.30
CA THR A 145 -10.88 -2.65 0.13
C THR A 145 -11.03 -4.14 -0.14
N ILE A 146 -9.94 -4.93 -0.11
CA ILE A 146 -10.04 -6.37 -0.37
C ILE A 146 -10.88 -7.08 0.69
N VAL A 147 -10.74 -6.73 1.97
CA VAL A 147 -11.55 -7.33 3.05
C VAL A 147 -13.03 -7.01 2.86
N ILE A 148 -13.39 -5.74 2.61
CA ILE A 148 -14.77 -5.33 2.40
C ILE A 148 -15.36 -6.06 1.17
N MET A 149 -14.67 -6.04 0.05
CA MET A 149 -15.18 -6.61 -1.19
C MET A 149 -15.25 -8.13 -1.18
N LEU A 150 -14.33 -8.82 -0.49
CA LEU A 150 -14.44 -10.27 -0.30
C LEU A 150 -15.56 -10.64 0.68
N THR A 151 -15.83 -9.82 1.69
CA THR A 151 -16.98 -9.99 2.57
C THR A 151 -18.29 -9.85 1.79
N VAL A 152 -18.40 -8.83 0.94
CA VAL A 152 -19.54 -8.64 0.02
C VAL A 152 -19.66 -9.83 -0.95
N THR A 153 -18.55 -10.29 -1.52
CA THR A 153 -18.51 -11.45 -2.42
C THR A 153 -19.02 -12.72 -1.72
N ASN A 154 -18.59 -12.95 -0.47
CA ASN A 154 -19.03 -14.10 0.34
C ASN A 154 -20.50 -14.01 0.76
N ALA A 155 -21.02 -12.80 0.96
CA ALA A 155 -22.43 -12.58 1.27
C ALA A 155 -23.36 -12.79 0.05
N ILE A 156 -22.82 -12.66 -1.17
CA ILE A 156 -23.60 -12.80 -2.41
C ILE A 156 -23.52 -14.22 -2.97
N LEU A 157 -22.33 -14.82 -3.00
CA LEU A 157 -22.06 -16.09 -3.69
C LEU A 157 -22.13 -17.29 -2.74
N ILE A 158 -22.86 -18.32 -3.15
CA ILE A 158 -23.02 -19.55 -2.36
C ILE A 158 -21.86 -20.51 -2.61
N ARG A 159 -21.53 -20.75 -3.89
CA ARG A 159 -20.56 -21.79 -4.28
C ARG A 159 -19.13 -21.34 -4.04
N SER A 160 -18.32 -22.16 -3.38
CA SER A 160 -16.90 -21.88 -3.12
C SER A 160 -16.09 -21.68 -4.42
N LYS A 161 -16.39 -22.43 -5.50
CA LYS A 161 -15.72 -22.26 -6.80
C LYS A 161 -15.94 -20.87 -7.39
N ASP A 162 -17.17 -20.34 -7.28
CA ASP A 162 -17.49 -19.00 -7.77
C ASP A 162 -16.77 -17.96 -6.91
N ARG A 163 -16.77 -18.11 -5.58
CA ARG A 163 -16.04 -17.23 -4.68
C ARG A 163 -14.55 -17.15 -5.01
N MET A 164 -13.93 -18.27 -5.39
CA MET A 164 -12.51 -18.28 -5.79
C MET A 164 -12.27 -17.44 -7.05
N ILE A 165 -13.10 -17.58 -8.09
CA ILE A 165 -12.96 -16.85 -9.36
C ILE A 165 -13.23 -15.37 -9.16
N TYR A 166 -14.38 -15.04 -8.56
CA TYR A 166 -14.77 -13.64 -8.34
C TYR A 166 -13.81 -12.95 -7.36
N GLY A 167 -13.39 -13.65 -6.30
CA GLY A 167 -12.41 -13.12 -5.35
C GLY A 167 -11.05 -12.83 -5.97
N ALA A 168 -10.57 -13.69 -6.87
CA ALA A 168 -9.32 -13.46 -7.59
C ALA A 168 -9.42 -12.25 -8.54
N MET A 169 -10.56 -12.06 -9.22
CA MET A 169 -10.79 -10.91 -10.08
C MET A 169 -10.97 -9.61 -9.28
N VAL A 170 -11.62 -9.69 -8.11
CA VAL A 170 -11.68 -8.57 -7.16
C VAL A 170 -10.28 -8.17 -6.69
N MET A 171 -9.41 -9.15 -6.36
CA MET A 171 -8.03 -8.88 -5.97
C MET A 171 -7.26 -8.16 -7.09
N THR A 172 -7.40 -8.59 -8.33
CA THR A 172 -6.78 -7.93 -9.49
C THR A 172 -7.27 -6.48 -9.62
N ALA A 173 -8.57 -6.25 -9.49
CA ALA A 173 -9.16 -4.91 -9.54
C ALA A 173 -8.67 -4.02 -8.39
N VAL A 174 -8.54 -4.56 -7.17
CA VAL A 174 -8.00 -3.86 -6.00
C VAL A 174 -6.54 -3.45 -6.23
N SER A 175 -5.71 -4.34 -6.74
CA SER A 175 -4.29 -4.05 -6.97
C SER A 175 -4.08 -2.89 -7.96
N PHE A 176 -4.81 -2.88 -9.08
CA PHE A 176 -4.68 -1.82 -10.07
C PHE A 176 -5.47 -0.55 -9.70
N GLY A 177 -6.57 -0.68 -8.96
CA GLY A 177 -7.27 0.45 -8.39
C GLY A 177 -6.40 1.22 -7.39
N GLY A 178 -5.69 0.51 -6.51
CA GLY A 178 -4.77 1.12 -5.56
C GLY A 178 -3.57 1.81 -6.21
N ALA A 179 -3.07 1.26 -7.31
CA ALA A 179 -1.98 1.87 -8.07
C ALA A 179 -2.40 3.12 -8.87
N LEU A 180 -3.71 3.38 -9.02
CA LEU A 180 -4.22 4.52 -9.79
C LEU A 180 -3.94 5.86 -9.14
N THR A 181 -4.01 5.94 -7.81
CA THR A 181 -3.91 7.20 -7.07
C THR A 181 -2.81 7.15 -6.02
N VAL A 182 -2.35 8.31 -5.59
CA VAL A 182 -1.31 8.42 -4.54
C VAL A 182 -1.79 7.95 -3.15
N ILE A 183 -3.10 7.87 -2.92
CA ILE A 183 -3.69 7.48 -1.63
C ILE A 183 -4.18 6.02 -1.59
N GLY A 184 -4.29 5.35 -2.75
CA GLY A 184 -4.82 3.99 -2.85
C GLY A 184 -3.86 2.90 -2.39
N ASP A 185 -2.55 3.15 -2.44
CA ASP A 185 -1.50 2.22 -2.00
C ASP A 185 -0.40 2.97 -1.25
N PRO A 186 0.24 2.40 -0.22
CA PRO A 186 1.44 2.97 0.42
C PRO A 186 2.55 3.37 -0.55
N VAL A 187 2.66 2.70 -1.69
CA VAL A 187 3.62 3.00 -2.77
C VAL A 187 3.45 4.42 -3.31
N GLY A 188 2.25 4.80 -3.72
CA GLY A 188 1.94 6.15 -4.21
C GLY A 188 2.15 7.22 -3.14
N LEU A 189 1.77 6.90 -1.90
CA LEU A 189 1.94 7.80 -0.76
C LEU A 189 3.43 8.11 -0.47
N VAL A 190 4.30 7.11 -0.53
CA VAL A 190 5.75 7.29 -0.33
C VAL A 190 6.33 8.21 -1.41
N LEU A 191 5.98 7.99 -2.68
CA LEU A 191 6.46 8.85 -3.77
C LEU A 191 5.97 10.29 -3.62
N TRP A 192 4.72 10.46 -3.24
CA TRP A 192 4.15 11.79 -3.02
C TRP A 192 4.81 12.51 -1.85
N ASN A 193 5.03 11.79 -0.74
CA ASN A 193 5.70 12.34 0.45
C ASN A 193 7.19 12.66 0.20
N LYS A 194 7.86 11.86 -0.65
CA LYS A 194 9.24 12.13 -1.12
C LYS A 194 9.30 13.35 -2.06
N GLY A 195 8.16 13.89 -2.51
CA GLY A 195 8.10 14.95 -3.53
C GLY A 195 8.47 14.49 -4.95
N ALA A 196 8.52 13.15 -5.17
CA ALA A 196 8.88 12.57 -6.45
C ALA A 196 7.75 12.67 -7.50
N ILE A 197 6.50 12.80 -7.06
CA ILE A 197 5.33 12.92 -7.91
C ILE A 197 4.33 13.94 -7.36
N THR A 198 3.50 14.50 -8.23
CA THR A 198 2.28 15.23 -7.85
C THR A 198 1.08 14.31 -7.96
N ALA A 199 0.06 14.50 -7.12
CA ALA A 199 -1.11 13.64 -7.09
C ALA A 199 -1.87 13.62 -8.43
N THR A 200 -1.98 14.77 -9.08
CA THR A 200 -2.72 14.93 -10.35
C THR A 200 -1.97 14.28 -11.51
N ASP A 201 -0.69 14.58 -11.70
CA ASP A 201 0.12 14.02 -12.78
C ASP A 201 0.23 12.50 -12.68
N TYR A 202 0.47 11.99 -11.47
CA TYR A 202 0.53 10.57 -11.22
C TYR A 202 -0.78 9.86 -11.58
N THR A 203 -1.92 10.38 -11.10
CA THR A 203 -3.23 9.78 -11.37
C THR A 203 -3.56 9.79 -12.87
N LEU A 204 -3.27 10.88 -13.57
CA LEU A 204 -3.52 10.97 -15.01
C LEU A 204 -2.62 9.99 -15.80
N SER A 205 -1.35 9.88 -15.45
CA SER A 205 -0.41 8.95 -16.08
C SER A 205 -0.79 7.49 -15.85
N MET A 206 -1.29 7.15 -14.64
CA MET A 206 -1.68 5.80 -14.26
C MET A 206 -3.07 5.39 -14.74
N LEU A 207 -3.93 6.34 -15.13
CA LEU A 207 -5.33 6.08 -15.43
C LEU A 207 -5.50 5.03 -16.52
N LEU A 208 -4.92 5.25 -17.70
CA LEU A 208 -5.09 4.33 -18.83
C LEU A 208 -4.43 2.97 -18.60
N PRO A 209 -3.16 2.88 -18.12
CA PRO A 209 -2.54 1.60 -17.78
C PRO A 209 -3.34 0.78 -16.74
N CYS A 210 -3.79 1.41 -15.66
CA CYS A 210 -4.57 0.72 -14.62
C CYS A 210 -5.93 0.24 -15.13
N LEU A 211 -6.62 1.04 -15.95
CA LEU A 211 -7.87 0.63 -16.60
C LEU A 211 -7.67 -0.58 -17.51
N ILE A 212 -6.63 -0.60 -18.32
CA ILE A 212 -6.30 -1.73 -19.20
C ILE A 212 -5.98 -2.97 -18.36
N ALA A 213 -5.13 -2.84 -17.35
CA ALA A 213 -4.71 -3.96 -16.50
C ALA A 213 -5.87 -4.59 -15.72
N TRP A 214 -6.91 -3.82 -15.39
CA TRP A 214 -8.13 -4.32 -14.76
C TRP A 214 -9.14 -4.86 -15.76
N THR A 215 -9.42 -4.12 -16.85
CA THR A 215 -10.52 -4.45 -17.77
C THR A 215 -10.23 -5.67 -18.64
N LEU A 216 -8.98 -5.88 -19.10
CA LEU A 216 -8.62 -7.02 -19.93
C LEU A 216 -8.84 -8.38 -19.25
N PRO A 217 -8.33 -8.63 -18.01
CA PRO A 217 -8.60 -9.87 -17.30
C PRO A 217 -10.09 -10.06 -17.01
N THR A 218 -10.80 -8.97 -16.64
CA THR A 218 -12.23 -9.01 -16.35
C THR A 218 -13.05 -9.36 -17.59
N ALA A 219 -12.75 -8.75 -18.74
CA ALA A 219 -13.41 -9.04 -20.00
C ALA A 219 -13.18 -10.49 -20.43
N TYR A 220 -11.93 -10.97 -20.36
CA TYR A 220 -11.63 -12.36 -20.68
C TYR A 220 -12.36 -13.35 -19.77
N MET A 221 -12.38 -13.10 -18.47
CA MET A 221 -13.08 -13.95 -17.52
C MET A 221 -14.60 -13.95 -17.78
N THR A 222 -15.16 -12.81 -18.19
CA THR A 222 -16.57 -12.69 -18.57
C THR A 222 -16.96 -13.65 -19.69
N LEU A 223 -16.06 -13.97 -20.62
CA LEU A 223 -16.32 -14.93 -21.70
C LEU A 223 -16.35 -16.39 -21.23
N ARG A 224 -15.71 -16.67 -20.09
CA ARG A 224 -15.62 -18.04 -19.53
C ARG A 224 -16.70 -18.36 -18.49
N LEU A 225 -17.39 -17.34 -18.00
CA LEU A 225 -18.42 -17.50 -16.97
C LEU A 225 -19.75 -17.99 -17.57
N PRO A 226 -20.51 -18.83 -16.84
CA PRO A 226 -21.88 -19.19 -17.21
C PRO A 226 -22.77 -17.94 -17.18
N ASP A 227 -23.92 -17.98 -17.84
CA ASP A 227 -24.83 -16.82 -17.91
C ASP A 227 -25.46 -16.47 -16.56
N THR A 228 -25.68 -17.47 -15.71
CA THR A 228 -26.29 -17.29 -14.39
C THR A 228 -25.43 -17.89 -13.29
N VAL A 229 -25.48 -17.28 -12.10
CA VAL A 229 -24.82 -17.72 -10.88
C VAL A 229 -25.83 -17.83 -9.75
N GLU A 230 -25.61 -18.78 -8.85
CA GLU A 230 -26.41 -18.94 -7.63
C GLU A 230 -26.02 -17.87 -6.61
N VAL A 231 -26.99 -17.03 -6.26
CA VAL A 231 -26.81 -15.94 -5.30
C VAL A 231 -27.69 -16.18 -4.06
N GLU A 232 -27.13 -15.95 -2.90
CA GLU A 232 -27.84 -16.00 -1.64
C GLU A 232 -28.85 -14.85 -1.52
N ARG A 233 -29.96 -15.09 -0.77
CA ARG A 233 -30.85 -14.00 -0.39
C ARG A 233 -30.08 -13.09 0.56
N ALA A 234 -29.62 -11.95 0.07
CA ALA A 234 -28.88 -11.00 0.91
C ALA A 234 -29.84 -10.46 1.99
N THR A 235 -29.60 -10.86 3.20
CA THR A 235 -30.09 -10.17 4.38
C THR A 235 -29.02 -9.17 4.79
N LEU A 236 -29.40 -7.90 4.96
CA LEU A 236 -28.48 -6.93 5.55
C LEU A 236 -28.12 -7.43 6.96
N PRO A 237 -26.84 -7.37 7.36
CA PRO A 237 -26.46 -7.73 8.72
C PRO A 237 -27.22 -6.82 9.69
N TYR A 238 -27.78 -7.43 10.76
CA TYR A 238 -28.36 -6.68 11.85
C TYR A 238 -27.22 -5.93 12.58
N ARG A 239 -27.32 -4.61 12.60
CA ARG A 239 -26.29 -3.75 13.22
C ARG A 239 -26.88 -2.88 14.34
N GLY A 240 -28.03 -3.27 14.87
CA GLY A 240 -28.73 -2.50 15.91
C GLY A 240 -27.92 -2.31 17.20
N ASP A 241 -26.98 -3.23 17.45
CA ASP A 241 -26.08 -3.19 18.60
C ASP A 241 -24.82 -2.36 18.34
N ASP A 242 -24.43 -2.19 17.06
CA ASP A 242 -23.21 -1.47 16.67
C ASP A 242 -23.46 -0.02 16.31
N THR A 243 -24.66 0.32 15.80
CA THR A 243 -24.99 1.68 15.34
C THR A 243 -26.48 1.98 15.37
N THR A 244 -26.84 3.20 15.77
CA THR A 244 -28.22 3.73 15.70
C THR A 244 -28.47 4.57 14.45
N LEU A 245 -27.54 4.58 13.49
CA LEU A 245 -27.58 5.47 12.34
C LEU A 245 -28.69 5.11 11.35
N ASN A 246 -29.45 6.11 10.94
CA ASN A 246 -30.37 6.04 9.82
C ASN A 246 -29.61 6.02 8.49
N ILE A 247 -30.29 5.57 7.41
CA ILE A 247 -29.67 5.47 6.06
C ILE A 247 -29.08 6.79 5.57
N TRP A 248 -29.73 7.93 5.87
CA TRP A 248 -29.23 9.27 5.52
C TRP A 248 -27.98 9.67 6.30
N GLN A 249 -27.91 9.29 7.56
CA GLN A 249 -26.72 9.52 8.39
C GLN A 249 -25.53 8.67 7.93
N ARG A 250 -25.77 7.41 7.55
CA ARG A 250 -24.74 6.53 6.94
C ARG A 250 -24.23 7.10 5.61
N LEU A 251 -25.15 7.62 4.78
CA LEU A 251 -24.77 8.29 3.53
C LEU A 251 -23.94 9.54 3.79
N LEU A 252 -24.34 10.37 4.76
CA LEU A 252 -23.56 11.56 5.14
C LEU A 252 -22.17 11.20 5.64
N MET A 253 -22.07 10.19 6.52
CA MET A 253 -20.76 9.71 7.00
C MET A 253 -19.89 9.17 5.86
N PHE A 254 -20.49 8.44 4.93
CA PHE A 254 -19.79 7.95 3.73
C PHE A 254 -19.26 9.11 2.89
N LEU A 255 -20.09 10.12 2.63
CA LEU A 255 -19.68 11.32 1.88
C LEU A 255 -18.58 12.11 2.60
N VAL A 256 -18.68 12.30 3.92
CA VAL A 256 -17.66 12.98 4.71
C VAL A 256 -16.35 12.19 4.71
N GLY A 257 -16.39 10.87 4.90
CA GLY A 257 -15.19 10.03 4.94
C GLY A 257 -14.53 9.91 3.57
N ILE A 258 -15.27 9.45 2.56
CA ILE A 258 -14.71 9.25 1.20
C ILE A 258 -14.44 10.59 0.51
N GLY A 259 -15.38 11.54 0.58
CA GLY A 259 -15.20 12.88 0.02
C GLY A 259 -14.05 13.64 0.68
N GLY A 260 -13.87 13.46 2.00
CA GLY A 260 -12.72 14.00 2.73
C GLY A 260 -11.38 13.47 2.23
N LEU A 261 -11.28 12.16 1.91
CA LEU A 261 -10.06 11.58 1.34
C LEU A 261 -9.72 12.22 -0.01
N TRP A 262 -10.71 12.50 -0.84
CA TRP A 262 -10.52 13.21 -2.12
C TRP A 262 -10.04 14.66 -1.93
N PHE A 263 -10.34 15.26 -0.80
CA PHE A 263 -9.91 16.63 -0.50
C PHE A 263 -8.43 16.72 -0.08
N ILE A 264 -7.79 15.62 0.34
CA ILE A 264 -6.41 15.64 0.84
C ILE A 264 -5.40 16.18 -0.18
N PRO A 265 -5.40 15.79 -1.47
CA PRO A 265 -4.50 16.38 -2.46
C PRO A 265 -4.70 17.90 -2.61
N THR A 266 -5.95 18.34 -2.69
CA THR A 266 -6.28 19.78 -2.75
C THR A 266 -5.83 20.52 -1.49
N PHE A 267 -6.02 19.92 -0.31
CA PHE A 267 -5.52 20.47 0.95
C PHE A 267 -4.00 20.65 0.93
N HIS A 268 -3.26 19.63 0.49
CA HIS A 268 -1.80 19.70 0.36
C HIS A 268 -1.37 20.77 -0.64
N ASP A 269 -2.03 20.87 -1.80
CA ASP A 269 -1.68 21.84 -2.84
C ASP A 269 -1.90 23.30 -2.37
N ILE A 270 -2.95 23.55 -1.59
CA ILE A 270 -3.26 24.89 -1.05
C ILE A 270 -2.35 25.24 0.13
N THR A 271 -2.17 24.33 1.09
CA THR A 271 -1.51 24.62 2.35
C THR A 271 -0.01 24.34 2.35
N LYS A 272 0.46 23.50 1.41
CA LYS A 272 1.81 22.92 1.38
C LYS A 272 2.17 22.10 2.62
N LEU A 273 1.18 21.78 3.46
CA LEU A 273 1.38 20.92 4.62
C LEU A 273 1.42 19.44 4.19
N PRO A 274 2.15 18.59 4.93
CA PRO A 274 2.22 17.16 4.63
C PRO A 274 0.83 16.51 4.55
N PRO A 275 0.61 15.56 3.63
CA PRO A 275 -0.70 14.93 3.39
C PRO A 275 -1.34 14.29 4.62
N PHE A 276 -0.55 13.79 5.58
CA PHE A 276 -1.06 13.17 6.79
C PHE A 276 -1.90 14.11 7.65
N LEU A 277 -1.62 15.41 7.66
CA LEU A 277 -2.42 16.39 8.39
C LEU A 277 -3.82 16.52 7.79
N GLY A 278 -3.94 16.49 6.47
CA GLY A 278 -5.24 16.44 5.80
C GLY A 278 -6.03 15.19 6.17
N ALA A 279 -5.37 14.02 6.20
CA ALA A 279 -6.00 12.77 6.60
C ALA A 279 -6.46 12.78 8.06
N LEU A 280 -5.65 13.32 8.98
CA LEU A 280 -6.03 13.49 10.39
C LEU A 280 -7.20 14.47 10.57
N CYS A 281 -7.26 15.54 9.78
CA CYS A 281 -8.38 16.47 9.76
C CYS A 281 -9.68 15.76 9.37
N VAL A 282 -9.67 14.99 8.29
CA VAL A 282 -10.84 14.21 7.86
C VAL A 282 -11.24 13.18 8.93
N LEU A 283 -10.26 12.47 9.51
CA LEU A 283 -10.51 11.53 10.59
C LEU A 283 -11.18 12.22 11.79
N SER A 284 -10.66 13.36 12.22
CA SER A 284 -11.20 14.08 13.39
C SER A 284 -12.64 14.53 13.17
N LEU A 285 -12.93 15.05 11.97
CA LEU A 285 -14.30 15.45 11.59
C LEU A 285 -15.24 14.23 11.56
N LEU A 286 -14.83 13.14 10.92
CA LEU A 286 -15.62 11.92 10.86
C LEU A 286 -15.86 11.32 12.26
N TRP A 287 -14.85 11.37 13.10
CA TRP A 287 -14.93 10.87 14.48
C TRP A 287 -15.95 11.69 15.31
N ILE A 288 -15.87 13.01 15.23
CA ILE A 288 -16.83 13.91 15.91
C ILE A 288 -18.26 13.61 15.42
N VAL A 289 -18.46 13.50 14.09
CA VAL A 289 -19.77 13.18 13.51
C VAL A 289 -20.26 11.81 13.99
N ASN A 290 -19.38 10.81 14.04
CA ASN A 290 -19.70 9.48 14.54
C ASN A 290 -20.15 9.51 16.02
N GLU A 291 -19.45 10.25 16.88
CA GLU A 291 -19.82 10.37 18.30
C GLU A 291 -21.15 11.12 18.50
N LEU A 292 -21.38 12.17 17.72
CA LEU A 292 -22.63 12.91 17.78
C LEU A 292 -23.84 12.05 17.39
N PHE A 293 -23.70 11.26 16.33
CA PHE A 293 -24.78 10.41 15.83
C PHE A 293 -25.04 9.20 16.74
N ASN A 294 -23.99 8.59 17.29
CA ASN A 294 -24.09 7.43 18.16
C ASN A 294 -24.17 7.80 19.67
N ARG A 295 -24.45 9.05 19.99
CA ARG A 295 -24.45 9.56 21.38
C ARG A 295 -25.35 8.77 22.35
N LYS A 296 -26.44 8.20 21.86
CA LYS A 296 -27.35 7.37 22.65
C LYS A 296 -26.73 6.04 23.05
N LEU A 297 -26.03 5.36 22.14
CA LEU A 297 -25.30 4.11 22.39
C LEU A 297 -24.16 4.32 23.39
N PHE A 298 -23.42 5.42 23.26
CA PHE A 298 -22.30 5.71 24.17
C PHE A 298 -22.74 5.96 25.63
N ARG A 299 -24.00 6.32 25.86
CA ARG A 299 -24.53 6.51 27.22
C ARG A 299 -24.97 5.20 27.89
N VAL A 300 -25.42 4.24 27.12
CA VAL A 300 -26.03 2.99 27.65
C VAL A 300 -24.96 1.90 27.86
N GLU A 301 -23.91 1.85 27.07
CA GLU A 301 -23.03 0.67 27.04
C GLU A 301 -21.53 0.99 26.92
N ARG A 302 -20.94 1.57 27.95
CA ARG A 302 -19.48 1.56 28.08
C ARG A 302 -18.88 0.13 28.19
N SER A 303 -19.71 -0.84 28.59
CA SER A 303 -19.28 -2.23 28.86
C SER A 303 -19.46 -3.23 27.69
N LEU A 304 -20.19 -2.85 26.64
CA LEU A 304 -20.52 -3.73 25.51
C LEU A 304 -20.03 -3.17 24.17
N ARG A 305 -19.05 -2.27 24.17
CA ARG A 305 -18.38 -1.93 22.92
C ARG A 305 -17.85 -3.22 22.32
N SER A 306 -18.55 -3.71 21.29
CA SER A 306 -18.03 -4.80 20.47
C SER A 306 -16.70 -4.35 19.92
N ASP A 307 -15.68 -5.05 20.30
CA ASP A 307 -14.36 -4.85 19.78
C ASP A 307 -14.44 -4.87 18.26
N ILE A 308 -13.91 -3.83 17.60
CA ILE A 308 -13.54 -3.89 16.19
C ILE A 308 -12.96 -5.27 15.96
N PRO A 309 -13.37 -6.02 14.92
CA PRO A 309 -12.88 -7.37 14.73
C PRO A 309 -11.38 -7.40 15.00
N GLN A 310 -10.96 -8.07 16.05
CA GLN A 310 -9.56 -8.09 16.55
C GLN A 310 -8.57 -8.36 15.41
N GLN A 311 -9.01 -9.11 14.40
CA GLN A 311 -8.25 -9.36 13.19
C GLN A 311 -7.95 -8.11 12.36
N MET A 312 -8.88 -7.13 12.26
CA MET A 312 -8.61 -5.91 11.51
C MET A 312 -7.62 -5.01 12.25
N GLN A 313 -7.74 -4.89 13.57
CA GLN A 313 -6.78 -4.12 14.38
C GLN A 313 -5.39 -4.73 14.34
N TYR A 314 -5.28 -6.05 14.51
CA TYR A 314 -4.00 -6.74 14.49
C TYR A 314 -3.31 -6.64 13.15
N ASN A 315 -4.03 -6.82 12.04
CA ASN A 315 -3.50 -6.66 10.69
C ASN A 315 -3.03 -5.23 10.40
N THR A 316 -3.75 -4.22 10.92
CA THR A 316 -3.38 -2.81 10.79
C THR A 316 -2.07 -2.51 11.50
N ILE A 317 -1.93 -2.93 12.76
CA ILE A 317 -0.69 -2.75 13.53
C ILE A 317 0.49 -3.45 12.87
N GLN A 318 0.31 -4.69 12.42
CA GLN A 318 1.35 -5.44 11.70
C GLN A 318 1.79 -4.71 10.43
N LYS A 319 0.85 -4.17 9.65
CA LYS A 319 1.16 -3.42 8.44
C LYS A 319 1.97 -2.17 8.74
N ILE A 320 1.58 -1.42 9.77
CA ILE A 320 2.30 -0.22 10.22
C ILE A 320 3.73 -0.56 10.64
N LEU A 321 3.89 -1.55 11.51
CA LEU A 321 5.21 -1.99 11.97
C LEU A 321 6.09 -2.51 10.81
N TYR A 322 5.48 -3.21 9.86
CA TYR A 322 6.16 -3.66 8.67
C TYR A 322 6.70 -2.50 7.83
N ILE A 323 5.87 -1.50 7.56
CA ILE A 323 6.24 -0.31 6.77
C ILE A 323 7.37 0.48 7.45
N ILE A 324 7.24 0.77 8.76
CA ILE A 324 8.31 1.43 9.53
C ILE A 324 9.60 0.61 9.46
N GLY A 325 9.51 -0.69 9.71
CA GLY A 325 10.67 -1.58 9.71
C GLY A 325 11.41 -1.59 8.37
N VAL A 326 10.68 -1.64 7.25
CA VAL A 326 11.27 -1.60 5.90
C VAL A 326 11.92 -0.25 5.60
N ILE A 327 11.23 0.87 5.88
CA ILE A 327 11.78 2.22 5.64
C ILE A 327 13.08 2.42 6.42
N LEU A 328 13.08 2.11 7.71
CA LEU A 328 14.24 2.30 8.56
C LEU A 328 15.37 1.29 8.25
N ALA A 329 15.05 0.06 7.83
CA ALA A 329 16.06 -0.92 7.43
C ALA A 329 16.76 -0.50 6.13
N LEU A 330 16.01 0.04 5.16
CA LEU A 330 16.59 0.59 3.94
C LEU A 330 17.37 1.87 4.21
N GLY A 331 16.88 2.73 5.13
CA GLY A 331 17.58 3.93 5.56
C GLY A 331 18.98 3.60 6.09
N VAL A 332 19.11 2.63 6.99
CA VAL A 332 20.45 2.28 7.50
C VAL A 332 21.39 1.72 6.42
N VAL A 333 20.85 1.00 5.42
CA VAL A 333 21.66 0.53 4.28
C VAL A 333 22.08 1.68 3.37
N ALA A 334 21.21 2.68 3.16
CA ALA A 334 21.54 3.89 2.41
C ALA A 334 22.73 4.63 3.07
N GLU A 335 22.70 4.78 4.39
CA GLU A 335 23.78 5.44 5.16
C GLU A 335 25.12 4.70 5.09
N THR A 336 25.15 3.43 4.75
CA THR A 336 26.42 2.69 4.52
C THR A 336 27.01 2.96 3.13
N GLY A 337 26.33 3.70 2.25
CA GLY A 337 26.72 3.91 0.85
C GLY A 337 26.44 2.71 -0.07
N ALA A 338 25.88 1.62 0.45
CA ALA A 338 25.60 0.43 -0.36
C ALA A 338 24.50 0.66 -1.40
N MET A 339 23.54 1.57 -1.12
CA MET A 339 22.50 1.93 -2.09
C MET A 339 23.10 2.64 -3.32
N ASN A 340 24.07 3.53 -3.15
CA ASN A 340 24.74 4.20 -4.25
C ASN A 340 25.50 3.19 -5.14
N TRP A 341 26.14 2.20 -4.51
CA TRP A 341 26.79 1.11 -5.25
C TRP A 341 25.77 0.30 -6.06
N LEU A 342 24.64 -0.03 -5.47
CA LEU A 342 23.56 -0.76 -6.13
C LEU A 342 22.94 0.06 -7.26
N ALA A 343 22.68 1.36 -7.04
CA ALA A 343 22.15 2.27 -8.05
C ALA A 343 23.04 2.29 -9.30
N HIS A 344 24.36 2.46 -9.14
CA HIS A 344 25.32 2.43 -10.24
C HIS A 344 25.27 1.14 -11.06
N HIS A 345 25.07 0.01 -10.39
CA HIS A 345 24.98 -1.28 -11.09
C HIS A 345 23.64 -1.46 -11.80
N VAL A 346 22.54 -1.08 -11.15
CA VAL A 346 21.19 -1.14 -11.74
C VAL A 346 21.14 -0.25 -12.98
N ASP A 347 21.59 0.99 -12.89
CA ASP A 347 21.57 1.95 -14.01
C ASP A 347 22.41 1.48 -15.20
N ARG A 348 23.53 0.83 -14.94
CA ARG A 348 24.38 0.28 -15.99
C ARG A 348 23.71 -0.87 -16.76
N PHE A 349 22.92 -1.71 -16.08
CA PHE A 349 22.27 -2.87 -16.69
C PHE A 349 20.84 -2.58 -17.17
N VAL A 350 20.16 -1.61 -16.57
CA VAL A 350 18.72 -1.40 -16.71
C VAL A 350 18.37 0.09 -16.90
N GLY A 351 19.26 0.87 -17.48
CA GLY A 351 19.18 2.34 -17.60
C GLY A 351 18.05 2.91 -18.47
N ASN A 352 16.90 2.23 -18.55
CA ASN A 352 15.72 2.73 -19.26
C ASN A 352 14.41 2.37 -18.54
N VAL A 353 13.32 3.11 -18.85
CA VAL A 353 11.98 2.94 -18.26
C VAL A 353 11.48 1.48 -18.33
N TRP A 354 11.69 0.82 -19.46
CA TRP A 354 11.27 -0.55 -19.70
C TRP A 354 11.95 -1.53 -18.75
N GLY A 355 13.26 -1.39 -18.64
CA GLY A 355 14.08 -2.25 -17.81
C GLY A 355 13.78 -2.07 -16.32
N ILE A 356 13.69 -0.83 -15.85
CA ILE A 356 13.38 -0.52 -14.43
C ILE A 356 12.00 -1.04 -14.05
N GLY A 357 10.98 -0.77 -14.86
CA GLY A 357 9.64 -1.28 -14.59
C GLY A 357 9.54 -2.81 -14.65
N ALA A 358 10.27 -3.46 -15.58
CA ALA A 358 10.35 -4.93 -15.64
C ALA A 358 11.05 -5.49 -14.38
N THR A 359 12.13 -4.84 -13.92
CA THR A 359 12.84 -5.23 -12.69
C THR A 359 11.93 -5.08 -11.48
N ALA A 360 11.19 -3.97 -11.37
CA ALA A 360 10.20 -3.75 -10.32
C ALA A 360 9.11 -4.84 -10.33
N ALA A 361 8.59 -5.19 -11.52
CA ALA A 361 7.59 -6.24 -11.67
C ALA A 361 8.13 -7.62 -11.26
N LEU A 362 9.33 -7.99 -11.71
CA LEU A 362 9.96 -9.27 -11.35
C LEU A 362 10.24 -9.34 -9.84
N ALA A 363 10.82 -8.30 -9.26
CA ALA A 363 11.10 -8.24 -7.83
C ALA A 363 9.82 -8.36 -7.00
N SER A 364 8.77 -7.60 -7.35
CA SER A 364 7.48 -7.61 -6.67
C SER A 364 6.69 -8.91 -6.87
N THR A 365 7.00 -9.71 -7.87
CA THR A 365 6.37 -11.02 -8.07
C THR A 365 6.79 -12.02 -6.98
N VAL A 366 8.04 -11.94 -6.53
CA VAL A 366 8.64 -12.88 -5.57
C VAL A 366 8.72 -12.28 -4.17
N LEU A 367 9.17 -11.02 -4.09
CA LEU A 367 9.24 -10.28 -2.84
C LEU A 367 7.90 -9.58 -2.56
N ASP A 368 7.75 -9.06 -1.35
CA ASP A 368 6.61 -8.18 -1.04
C ASP A 368 6.69 -6.90 -1.90
N ASN A 369 5.53 -6.48 -2.44
CA ASN A 369 5.42 -5.30 -3.31
C ASN A 369 6.05 -4.05 -2.67
N PHE A 370 5.72 -3.78 -1.40
CA PHE A 370 6.21 -2.59 -0.71
C PHE A 370 7.74 -2.62 -0.49
N ALA A 371 8.29 -3.76 -0.07
CA ALA A 371 9.75 -3.88 0.14
C ALA A 371 10.54 -3.75 -1.17
N SER A 372 10.06 -4.39 -2.24
CA SER A 372 10.67 -4.29 -3.59
C SER A 372 10.64 -2.86 -4.10
N PHE A 373 9.48 -2.21 -3.98
CA PHE A 373 9.30 -0.83 -4.37
C PHE A 373 10.22 0.11 -3.58
N MET A 374 10.22 0.01 -2.24
CA MET A 374 11.06 0.86 -1.38
C MET A 374 12.55 0.71 -1.68
N THR A 375 13.00 -0.52 -2.00
CA THR A 375 14.39 -0.75 -2.39
C THR A 375 14.74 0.04 -3.65
N LEU A 376 13.90 0.00 -4.69
CA LEU A 376 14.14 0.75 -5.93
C LEU A 376 14.04 2.27 -5.73
N VAL A 377 13.05 2.74 -4.98
CA VAL A 377 12.86 4.17 -4.69
C VAL A 377 14.01 4.76 -3.86
N SER A 378 14.65 3.94 -3.03
CA SER A 378 15.80 4.36 -2.21
C SER A 378 17.12 4.40 -2.99
N LEU A 379 17.15 3.97 -4.27
CA LEU A 379 18.35 4.05 -5.10
C LEU A 379 18.65 5.46 -5.57
N HIS A 380 17.63 6.28 -5.78
CA HIS A 380 17.75 7.61 -6.34
C HIS A 380 17.02 8.66 -5.52
N ASP A 381 17.54 9.87 -5.50
CA ASP A 381 16.87 11.03 -4.97
C ASP A 381 16.18 11.81 -6.09
N VAL A 382 15.22 12.67 -5.71
CA VAL A 382 14.52 13.53 -6.67
C VAL A 382 15.49 14.57 -7.19
N SER A 383 15.75 14.53 -8.50
CA SER A 383 16.68 15.45 -9.16
C SER A 383 15.99 16.73 -9.62
N ALA A 384 16.62 17.87 -9.44
CA ALA A 384 16.14 19.13 -10.02
C ALA A 384 16.57 19.31 -11.50
N THR A 385 17.59 18.56 -11.94
CA THR A 385 18.23 18.75 -13.25
C THR A 385 17.92 17.63 -14.25
N ASP A 386 17.63 16.44 -13.77
CA ASP A 386 17.35 15.28 -14.61
C ASP A 386 15.84 15.02 -14.66
N ALA A 387 15.25 15.15 -15.84
CA ALA A 387 13.80 14.90 -16.03
C ALA A 387 13.38 13.46 -15.69
N TYR A 388 14.26 12.48 -15.87
CA TYR A 388 13.99 11.06 -15.60
C TYR A 388 13.79 10.79 -14.10
N TYR A 389 14.61 11.42 -13.26
CA TYR A 389 14.54 11.34 -11.78
C TYR A 389 13.92 12.58 -11.14
N GLY A 390 13.41 13.51 -11.96
CA GLY A 390 12.76 14.73 -11.50
C GLY A 390 11.38 14.51 -10.91
N VAL A 391 10.73 15.61 -10.50
CA VAL A 391 9.33 15.57 -10.05
C VAL A 391 8.43 15.16 -11.22
N GLY A 392 7.63 14.11 -11.03
CA GLY A 392 6.81 13.51 -12.09
C GLY A 392 7.61 12.67 -13.09
N GLY A 393 8.90 12.39 -12.81
CA GLY A 393 9.79 11.63 -13.69
C GLY A 393 9.33 10.20 -13.98
N ASP A 394 9.74 9.69 -15.12
CA ASP A 394 9.30 8.39 -15.64
C ASP A 394 9.76 7.22 -14.78
N TYR A 395 10.91 7.37 -14.12
CA TYR A 395 11.44 6.39 -13.19
C TYR A 395 10.43 6.01 -12.11
N TRP A 396 9.86 7.01 -11.44
CA TRP A 396 8.92 6.82 -10.33
C TRP A 396 7.64 6.13 -10.76
N LYS A 397 7.13 6.53 -11.93
CA LYS A 397 5.92 5.96 -12.53
C LYS A 397 6.14 4.51 -12.96
N ALA A 398 7.27 4.22 -13.60
CA ALA A 398 7.62 2.86 -14.03
C ALA A 398 7.82 1.90 -12.85
N VAL A 399 8.53 2.31 -11.80
CA VAL A 399 8.75 1.50 -10.60
C VAL A 399 7.43 1.22 -9.89
N SER A 400 6.58 2.22 -9.72
CA SER A 400 5.28 2.08 -9.06
C SER A 400 4.35 1.12 -9.82
N PHE A 401 4.16 1.34 -11.11
CA PHE A 401 3.29 0.50 -11.92
C PHE A 401 3.85 -0.93 -12.08
N GLY A 402 5.16 -1.07 -12.30
CA GLY A 402 5.84 -2.36 -12.34
C GLY A 402 5.62 -3.15 -11.05
N GLY A 403 5.75 -2.51 -9.89
CA GLY A 403 5.45 -3.11 -8.60
C GLY A 403 4.02 -3.63 -8.48
N ALA A 404 3.03 -2.84 -8.90
CA ALA A 404 1.62 -3.24 -8.89
C ALA A 404 1.32 -4.43 -9.82
N VAL A 405 1.93 -4.44 -11.02
CA VAL A 405 1.86 -5.58 -11.95
C VAL A 405 2.43 -6.83 -11.30
N GLY A 406 3.67 -6.76 -10.76
CA GLY A 406 4.33 -7.89 -10.12
C GLY A 406 3.53 -8.48 -8.96
N GLY A 407 3.03 -7.63 -8.07
CA GLY A 407 2.20 -8.03 -6.92
C GLY A 407 0.89 -8.74 -7.30
N SER A 408 0.38 -8.53 -8.52
CA SER A 408 -0.82 -9.19 -9.03
C SER A 408 -0.55 -10.52 -9.74
N ILE A 409 0.69 -10.80 -10.20
CA ILE A 409 1.03 -12.01 -10.97
C ILE A 409 0.93 -13.28 -10.13
N LEU A 410 1.56 -13.32 -8.95
CA LEU A 410 1.58 -14.51 -8.10
C LEU A 410 0.68 -14.43 -6.86
N CYS A 411 0.00 -13.33 -6.63
CA CYS A 411 -0.83 -13.03 -5.45
C CYS A 411 -0.13 -13.14 -4.08
N ILE A 412 1.07 -13.70 -4.00
CA ILE A 412 1.87 -13.76 -2.76
C ILE A 412 2.69 -12.50 -2.53
N GLY A 413 2.98 -11.75 -3.58
CA GLY A 413 3.72 -10.49 -3.52
C GLY A 413 2.91 -9.30 -2.98
N SER A 414 1.62 -9.47 -2.65
CA SER A 414 0.78 -8.41 -2.10
C SER A 414 -0.05 -8.88 -0.91
N ILE A 415 -0.28 -7.97 0.04
CA ILE A 415 -1.14 -8.24 1.22
C ILE A 415 -2.56 -8.59 0.76
N ALA A 416 -3.08 -7.87 -0.24
CA ALA A 416 -4.39 -8.13 -0.81
C ALA A 416 -4.51 -9.56 -1.39
N GLY A 417 -3.47 -10.03 -2.07
CA GLY A 417 -3.41 -11.39 -2.59
C GLY A 417 -3.39 -12.45 -1.50
N VAL A 418 -2.60 -12.27 -0.47
CA VAL A 418 -2.55 -13.19 0.69
C VAL A 418 -3.90 -13.24 1.40
N MET A 419 -4.56 -12.10 1.59
CA MET A 419 -5.90 -12.06 2.18
C MET A 419 -6.94 -12.76 1.31
N MET A 420 -6.91 -12.56 -0.01
CA MET A 420 -7.77 -13.27 -0.95
C MET A 420 -7.58 -14.80 -0.84
N MET A 421 -6.34 -15.26 -0.80
CA MET A 421 -6.04 -16.69 -0.64
C MET A 421 -6.62 -17.26 0.67
N ARG A 422 -6.49 -16.54 1.77
CA ARG A 422 -6.99 -16.97 3.10
C ARG A 422 -8.53 -16.96 3.14
N MET A 423 -9.17 -15.87 2.69
CA MET A 423 -10.62 -15.70 2.79
C MET A 423 -11.41 -16.57 1.80
N GLN A 424 -10.84 -16.85 0.62
CA GLN A 424 -11.51 -17.63 -0.44
C GLN A 424 -11.01 -19.08 -0.55
N GLY A 425 -10.03 -19.47 0.27
CA GLY A 425 -9.45 -20.82 0.21
C GLY A 425 -8.70 -21.09 -1.12
N VAL A 426 -8.16 -20.06 -1.77
CA VAL A 426 -7.45 -20.19 -3.05
C VAL A 426 -6.04 -20.71 -2.82
N SER A 427 -5.69 -21.82 -3.51
CA SER A 427 -4.31 -22.29 -3.51
C SER A 427 -3.46 -21.55 -4.53
N LEU A 428 -2.16 -21.35 -4.24
CA LEU A 428 -1.22 -20.71 -5.17
C LEU A 428 -1.18 -21.45 -6.52
N LYS A 429 -1.18 -22.78 -6.51
CA LYS A 429 -1.17 -23.60 -7.73
C LYS A 429 -2.40 -23.31 -8.61
N TRP A 430 -3.58 -23.16 -7.99
CA TRP A 430 -4.79 -22.83 -8.74
C TRP A 430 -4.71 -21.42 -9.32
N TYR A 431 -4.20 -20.46 -8.57
CA TYR A 431 -4.04 -19.07 -9.02
C TYR A 431 -3.09 -18.99 -10.21
N ILE A 432 -1.91 -19.61 -10.11
CA ILE A 432 -0.92 -19.66 -11.19
C ILE A 432 -1.51 -20.24 -12.47
N ARG A 433 -2.31 -21.29 -12.37
CA ARG A 433 -2.90 -21.93 -13.54
C ARG A 433 -4.01 -21.13 -14.22
N ASN A 434 -4.82 -20.43 -13.43
CA ASN A 434 -6.08 -19.82 -13.91
C ASN A 434 -6.04 -18.30 -14.04
N ILE A 435 -5.27 -17.61 -13.20
CA ILE A 435 -5.29 -16.14 -13.11
C ILE A 435 -3.96 -15.52 -13.58
N THR A 436 -2.82 -16.07 -13.17
CA THR A 436 -1.49 -15.54 -13.55
C THR A 436 -1.32 -15.28 -15.04
N PRO A 437 -1.72 -16.18 -15.97
CA PRO A 437 -1.58 -15.88 -17.40
C PRO A 437 -2.36 -14.64 -17.83
N LEU A 438 -3.51 -14.39 -17.22
CA LEU A 438 -4.36 -13.23 -17.54
C LEU A 438 -3.78 -11.93 -16.97
N THR A 439 -3.35 -11.95 -15.71
CA THR A 439 -2.75 -10.79 -15.05
C THR A 439 -1.40 -10.44 -15.67
N LEU A 440 -0.61 -11.45 -16.05
CA LEU A 440 0.68 -11.24 -16.73
C LEU A 440 0.49 -10.60 -18.11
N THR A 441 -0.38 -11.15 -18.95
CA THR A 441 -0.63 -10.59 -20.29
C THR A 441 -1.21 -9.18 -20.24
N ALA A 442 -2.18 -8.95 -19.35
CA ALA A 442 -2.77 -7.63 -19.15
C ALA A 442 -1.76 -6.65 -18.56
N GLY A 443 -0.94 -7.07 -17.61
CA GLY A 443 0.13 -6.27 -17.02
C GLY A 443 1.18 -5.85 -18.05
N ILE A 444 1.63 -6.76 -18.93
CA ILE A 444 2.57 -6.44 -20.01
C ILE A 444 1.96 -5.43 -20.97
N ILE A 445 0.72 -5.64 -21.44
CA ILE A 445 0.05 -4.70 -22.36
C ILE A 445 -0.10 -3.32 -21.70
N ALA A 446 -0.54 -3.27 -20.45
CA ALA A 446 -0.71 -2.03 -19.73
C ALA A 446 0.62 -1.31 -19.49
N PHE A 447 1.69 -2.07 -19.20
CA PHE A 447 3.04 -1.51 -19.05
C PHE A 447 3.58 -0.94 -20.36
N ILE A 448 3.34 -1.61 -21.50
CA ILE A 448 3.67 -1.09 -22.82
C ILE A 448 2.94 0.25 -23.06
N VAL A 449 1.66 0.32 -22.71
CA VAL A 449 0.88 1.56 -22.87
C VAL A 449 1.43 2.67 -21.97
N LEU A 450 1.80 2.39 -20.72
CA LEU A 450 2.46 3.36 -19.86
C LEU A 450 3.75 3.91 -20.50
N CYS A 451 4.62 3.01 -20.97
CA CYS A 451 5.89 3.42 -21.58
C CYS A 451 5.69 4.26 -22.86
N LEU A 452 4.66 3.94 -23.68
CA LEU A 452 4.31 4.77 -24.84
C LEU A 452 3.79 6.16 -24.45
N GLN A 453 3.02 6.25 -23.35
CA GLN A 453 2.55 7.53 -22.81
C GLN A 453 3.68 8.41 -22.27
N LEU A 454 4.71 7.79 -21.63
CA LEU A 454 5.85 8.50 -21.08
C LEU A 454 6.85 8.97 -22.14
N GLN A 455 6.82 8.38 -23.32
CA GLN A 455 7.69 8.75 -24.46
C GLN A 455 7.03 9.77 -25.40
N ALA A 456 5.71 10.01 -25.26
CA ALA A 456 4.94 10.93 -26.08
C ALA A 456 4.94 12.35 -25.52
#